data_598a80d0a42ecd69c67d21a1a329ecad
#
_entry.id   598a80d0a42ecd69c67d21a1a329ecad
#
_cell.length_a   1.000
_cell.length_b   1.000
_cell.length_c   1.000
_cell.angle_alpha   90.00
_cell.angle_beta   90.00
_cell.angle_gamma   90.00
#
_symmetry.space_group_name_H-M   'P 1'
#
loop_
_entity.id
_entity.type
_entity.pdbx_description
1 polymer ?
#
loop_
_entity_poly.entity_id
_entity_poly.type
_entity_poly.pdbx_seq_one_letter_code
_entity_poly.pdbx_strand_id
1 'polypeptide(L)'
;MLLALIHWLADSTSLGWLRVFNYLTLRAVLAALTAFFIALALGPAVIRELRKLKVGQAVRQYGPKSHLVKEGTPTMGGILILIAVGVSTILWMDLSNRFVWVVLFVTLSFGAIGWVDDYRKVVHHDPEGMKSREKFFWQSLVGIIASVYLAFSVAAPGNEHIWNLVLQWMESGFTSIPLPERSNLLIPFFKNVSLPIGIWGFIILSYFVIVGTSNAVNLTDGLDGLAILPSALVGIALGIFAYVVGRVDYAAFLNFPYVPGAGEVVVVGAALIGAGLGFLWYNAYPAQVFMGDVGALALGGALGTMAIITRQELVLFIMGGVFVMETLSVILQVSYFKITHGKRIFLMTPIHHHFEMKGWKETQVVVRFWIITIVLVLIGLSTLKIR
;
A
#
# COMPACT_ATOMS: atom_id res chain seq x y z
N MET A 1 -17.90 -7.39 -9.28
CA MET A 1 -18.46 -8.24 -10.38
C MET A 1 -19.42 -9.30 -9.83
N LEU A 2 -19.00 -10.17 -8.94
CA LEU A 2 -19.84 -11.16 -8.26
C LEU A 2 -21.00 -10.50 -7.51
N LEU A 3 -20.74 -9.40 -6.82
CA LEU A 3 -21.79 -8.63 -6.12
C LEU A 3 -22.90 -8.17 -7.07
N ALA A 4 -22.57 -7.65 -8.26
CA ALA A 4 -23.56 -7.24 -9.25
C ALA A 4 -24.41 -8.44 -9.75
N LEU A 5 -23.77 -9.59 -9.96
CA LEU A 5 -24.46 -10.83 -10.32
C LEU A 5 -25.39 -11.32 -9.19
N ILE A 6 -24.91 -11.25 -7.96
CA ILE A 6 -25.67 -11.64 -6.76
C ILE A 6 -26.91 -10.74 -6.60
N HIS A 7 -26.77 -9.42 -6.79
CA HIS A 7 -27.90 -8.50 -6.76
C HIS A 7 -28.93 -8.84 -7.83
N TRP A 8 -28.47 -9.04 -9.07
CA TRP A 8 -29.34 -9.43 -10.17
C TRP A 8 -30.10 -10.74 -9.89
N LEU A 9 -29.41 -11.76 -9.33
CA LEU A 9 -30.02 -13.02 -8.94
C LEU A 9 -31.02 -12.84 -7.78
N ALA A 10 -30.69 -12.05 -6.77
CA ALA A 10 -31.56 -11.80 -5.62
C ALA A 10 -32.85 -11.05 -6.02
N ASP A 11 -32.78 -10.18 -7.03
CA ASP A 11 -33.90 -9.40 -7.50
C ASP A 11 -34.75 -10.17 -8.56
N SER A 12 -34.13 -11.06 -9.35
CA SER A 12 -34.80 -11.84 -10.40
C SER A 12 -35.35 -13.20 -9.92
N THR A 13 -34.97 -13.65 -8.72
CA THR A 13 -35.33 -14.97 -8.19
C THR A 13 -35.84 -14.86 -6.75
N SER A 14 -36.43 -15.95 -6.22
CA SER A 14 -36.86 -16.05 -4.81
C SER A 14 -35.71 -16.25 -3.81
N LEU A 15 -34.44 -16.10 -4.25
CA LEU A 15 -33.26 -16.34 -3.44
C LEU A 15 -32.91 -15.13 -2.53
N GLY A 16 -33.85 -14.69 -1.72
CA GLY A 16 -33.70 -13.54 -0.82
C GLY A 16 -32.53 -13.65 0.18
N TRP A 17 -32.06 -14.86 0.49
CA TRP A 17 -30.91 -15.08 1.34
C TRP A 17 -29.59 -14.54 0.72
N LEU A 18 -29.53 -14.37 -0.59
CA LEU A 18 -28.38 -13.74 -1.26
C LEU A 18 -28.12 -12.29 -0.82
N ARG A 19 -29.10 -11.63 -0.22
CA ARG A 19 -28.93 -10.27 0.33
C ARG A 19 -27.91 -10.21 1.46
N VAL A 20 -27.47 -11.35 2.02
CA VAL A 20 -26.38 -11.40 3.00
C VAL A 20 -25.08 -10.82 2.45
N PHE A 21 -24.84 -10.91 1.13
CA PHE A 21 -23.67 -10.33 0.47
C PHE A 21 -23.67 -8.79 0.38
N ASN A 22 -24.76 -8.13 0.77
CA ASN A 22 -24.79 -6.68 0.93
C ASN A 22 -23.99 -6.23 2.15
N TYR A 23 -23.74 -7.12 3.13
CA TYR A 23 -22.93 -6.78 4.27
C TYR A 23 -21.45 -6.64 3.89
N LEU A 24 -20.93 -5.42 4.05
CA LEU A 24 -19.56 -5.07 3.71
C LEU A 24 -18.54 -5.93 4.47
N THR A 25 -18.82 -6.25 5.73
CA THR A 25 -17.96 -7.11 6.57
C THR A 25 -17.84 -8.53 6.01
N LEU A 26 -18.93 -9.11 5.53
CA LEU A 26 -18.89 -10.43 4.88
C LEU A 26 -18.07 -10.37 3.61
N ARG A 27 -18.27 -9.35 2.76
CA ARG A 27 -17.50 -9.17 1.53
C ARG A 27 -16.02 -8.98 1.80
N ALA A 28 -15.67 -8.27 2.88
CA ALA A 28 -14.27 -8.11 3.31
C ALA A 28 -13.64 -9.47 3.68
N VAL A 29 -14.32 -10.29 4.48
CA VAL A 29 -13.85 -11.64 4.84
C VAL A 29 -13.68 -12.52 3.60
N LEU A 30 -14.67 -12.50 2.70
CA LEU A 30 -14.61 -13.26 1.46
C LEU A 30 -13.50 -12.77 0.53
N ALA A 31 -13.25 -11.46 0.49
CA ALA A 31 -12.14 -10.89 -0.26
C ALA A 31 -10.78 -11.36 0.28
N ALA A 32 -10.61 -11.38 1.61
CA ALA A 32 -9.39 -11.89 2.24
C ALA A 32 -9.16 -13.37 1.92
N LEU A 33 -10.19 -14.20 2.09
CA LEU A 33 -10.10 -15.63 1.81
C LEU A 33 -9.84 -15.89 0.32
N THR A 34 -10.54 -15.19 -0.57
CA THR A 34 -10.34 -15.32 -2.02
C THR A 34 -8.91 -14.95 -2.41
N ALA A 35 -8.39 -13.83 -1.93
CA ALA A 35 -7.02 -13.41 -2.20
C ALA A 35 -5.99 -14.40 -1.65
N PHE A 36 -6.21 -14.91 -0.43
CA PHE A 36 -5.36 -15.92 0.19
C PHE A 36 -5.30 -17.21 -0.64
N PHE A 37 -6.46 -17.76 -1.02
CA PHE A 37 -6.52 -19.00 -1.81
C PHE A 37 -6.00 -18.82 -3.23
N ILE A 38 -6.21 -17.67 -3.87
CA ILE A 38 -5.61 -17.35 -5.17
C ILE A 38 -4.08 -17.37 -5.04
N ALA A 39 -3.52 -16.71 -4.03
CA ALA A 39 -2.07 -16.68 -3.82
C ALA A 39 -1.52 -18.09 -3.56
N LEU A 40 -2.16 -18.89 -2.73
CA LEU A 40 -1.73 -20.27 -2.47
C LEU A 40 -1.83 -21.16 -3.73
N ALA A 41 -2.93 -21.09 -4.47
CA ALA A 41 -3.15 -21.96 -5.62
C ALA A 41 -2.24 -21.61 -6.81
N LEU A 42 -2.05 -20.31 -7.08
CA LEU A 42 -1.22 -19.85 -8.20
C LEU A 42 0.27 -19.78 -7.85
N GLY A 43 0.64 -19.71 -6.58
CA GLY A 43 2.02 -19.58 -6.12
C GLY A 43 2.99 -20.57 -6.76
N PRO A 44 2.74 -21.89 -6.71
CA PRO A 44 3.65 -22.88 -7.30
C PRO A 44 3.81 -22.73 -8.83
N ALA A 45 2.75 -22.32 -9.53
CA ALA A 45 2.80 -22.10 -10.97
C ALA A 45 3.62 -20.83 -11.31
N VAL A 46 3.36 -19.72 -10.62
CA VAL A 46 4.11 -18.46 -10.79
C VAL A 46 5.60 -18.67 -10.48
N ILE A 47 5.94 -19.32 -9.36
CA ILE A 47 7.33 -19.58 -8.97
C ILE A 47 8.02 -20.42 -10.03
N ARG A 48 7.36 -21.46 -10.58
CA ARG A 48 7.90 -22.31 -11.63
C ARG A 48 8.19 -21.52 -12.92
N GLU A 49 7.27 -20.64 -13.34
CA GLU A 49 7.48 -19.84 -14.55
C GLU A 49 8.60 -18.80 -14.35
N LEU A 50 8.66 -18.14 -13.18
CA LEU A 50 9.74 -17.22 -12.86
C LEU A 50 11.11 -17.92 -12.84
N ARG A 51 11.19 -19.16 -12.34
CA ARG A 51 12.44 -19.97 -12.39
C ARG A 51 12.85 -20.30 -13.83
N LYS A 52 11.90 -20.65 -14.72
CA LYS A 52 12.19 -20.93 -16.13
C LYS A 52 12.78 -19.72 -16.86
N LEU A 53 12.29 -18.54 -16.54
CA LEU A 53 12.79 -17.28 -17.10
C LEU A 53 14.17 -16.89 -16.55
N LYS A 54 14.77 -17.74 -15.68
CA LYS A 54 16.04 -17.44 -14.97
C LYS A 54 16.03 -16.09 -14.26
N VAL A 55 14.87 -15.70 -13.73
CA VAL A 55 14.63 -14.44 -13.02
C VAL A 55 15.26 -14.51 -11.62
N GLY A 56 16.53 -14.92 -11.53
CA GLY A 56 17.27 -14.95 -10.27
C GLY A 56 17.88 -13.60 -9.96
N GLN A 57 17.74 -13.13 -8.73
CA GLN A 57 18.37 -11.89 -8.28
C GLN A 57 19.90 -12.07 -8.26
N ALA A 58 20.63 -11.16 -8.92
CA ALA A 58 22.07 -11.09 -8.77
C ALA A 58 22.40 -10.62 -7.35
N VAL A 59 23.00 -11.50 -6.55
CA VAL A 59 23.40 -11.18 -5.17
C VAL A 59 24.56 -10.17 -5.21
N ARG A 60 24.38 -9.01 -4.57
CA ARG A 60 25.44 -8.00 -4.47
C ARG A 60 26.60 -8.54 -3.64
N GLN A 61 27.81 -8.50 -4.18
CA GLN A 61 29.02 -9.00 -3.49
C GLN A 61 29.39 -8.24 -2.21
N TYR A 62 28.80 -7.08 -1.95
CA TYR A 62 29.05 -6.21 -0.79
C TYR A 62 28.06 -6.38 0.37
N GLY A 63 27.14 -7.37 0.30
CA GLY A 63 26.15 -7.66 1.34
C GLY A 63 26.63 -8.65 2.40
N PRO A 64 25.80 -8.95 3.43
CA PRO A 64 26.04 -10.02 4.39
C PRO A 64 26.26 -11.37 3.65
N LYS A 65 27.21 -12.17 4.14
CA LYS A 65 27.55 -13.48 3.52
C LYS A 65 26.36 -14.44 3.48
N SER A 66 25.39 -14.27 4.39
CA SER A 66 24.13 -15.03 4.41
C SER A 66 23.30 -14.89 3.14
N HIS A 67 23.44 -13.80 2.40
CA HIS A 67 22.71 -13.57 1.16
C HIS A 67 23.23 -14.38 -0.03
N LEU A 68 24.46 -14.87 0.02
CA LEU A 68 25.04 -15.72 -1.04
C LEU A 68 24.29 -17.06 -1.20
N VAL A 69 23.67 -17.56 -0.13
CA VAL A 69 22.88 -18.80 -0.16
C VAL A 69 21.56 -18.63 -0.93
N LYS A 70 21.12 -17.38 -1.15
CA LYS A 70 19.87 -17.03 -1.84
C LYS A 70 20.02 -16.89 -3.36
N GLU A 71 21.23 -17.14 -3.88
CA GLU A 71 21.50 -17.09 -5.32
C GLU A 71 20.58 -18.09 -6.04
N GLY A 72 19.89 -17.62 -7.08
CA GLY A 72 18.93 -18.42 -7.86
C GLY A 72 17.49 -18.41 -7.35
N THR A 73 17.17 -17.77 -6.20
CA THR A 73 15.78 -17.53 -5.81
C THR A 73 15.15 -16.53 -6.78
N PRO A 74 14.00 -16.86 -7.40
CA PRO A 74 13.36 -15.95 -8.35
C PRO A 74 12.81 -14.69 -7.66
N THR A 75 12.91 -13.56 -8.33
CA THR A 75 12.28 -12.28 -7.97
C THR A 75 11.00 -12.05 -8.78
N MET A 76 10.36 -10.87 -8.67
CA MET A 76 9.09 -10.52 -9.32
C MET A 76 7.86 -11.27 -8.78
N GLY A 77 7.96 -11.88 -7.60
CA GLY A 77 6.83 -12.57 -6.96
C GLY A 77 5.64 -11.65 -6.63
N GLY A 78 5.87 -10.34 -6.62
CA GLY A 78 4.81 -9.33 -6.49
C GLY A 78 3.68 -9.45 -7.50
N ILE A 79 3.93 -10.06 -8.67
CA ILE A 79 2.88 -10.37 -9.67
C ILE A 79 1.77 -11.22 -9.02
N LEU A 80 2.14 -12.19 -8.19
CA LEU A 80 1.18 -13.04 -7.47
C LEU A 80 0.29 -12.22 -6.53
N ILE A 81 0.88 -11.24 -5.83
CA ILE A 81 0.16 -10.33 -4.95
C ILE A 81 -0.82 -9.49 -5.76
N LEU A 82 -0.37 -8.90 -6.88
CA LEU A 82 -1.21 -8.07 -7.75
C LEU A 82 -2.40 -8.84 -8.30
N ILE A 83 -2.20 -10.07 -8.77
CA ILE A 83 -3.28 -10.94 -9.26
C ILE A 83 -4.26 -11.23 -8.12
N ALA A 84 -3.77 -11.64 -6.95
CA ALA A 84 -4.62 -12.01 -5.83
C ALA A 84 -5.45 -10.80 -5.32
N VAL A 85 -4.82 -9.63 -5.15
CA VAL A 85 -5.51 -8.40 -4.72
C VAL A 85 -6.48 -7.93 -5.79
N GLY A 86 -6.02 -7.83 -7.05
CA GLY A 86 -6.84 -7.30 -8.15
C GLY A 86 -8.09 -8.14 -8.40
N VAL A 87 -7.93 -9.45 -8.56
CA VAL A 87 -9.05 -10.37 -8.81
C VAL A 87 -10.02 -10.38 -7.62
N SER A 88 -9.50 -10.54 -6.40
CA SER A 88 -10.35 -10.58 -5.21
C SER A 88 -11.12 -9.27 -5.02
N THR A 89 -10.45 -8.12 -5.17
CA THR A 89 -11.10 -6.81 -5.05
C THR A 89 -12.22 -6.66 -6.09
N ILE A 90 -11.96 -6.94 -7.39
CA ILE A 90 -12.96 -6.81 -8.47
C ILE A 90 -14.15 -7.75 -8.25
N LEU A 91 -13.93 -8.93 -7.69
CA LEU A 91 -15.02 -9.88 -7.39
C LEU A 91 -15.97 -9.34 -6.32
N TRP A 92 -15.44 -8.77 -5.23
CA TRP A 92 -16.21 -8.47 -4.03
C TRP A 92 -16.54 -6.99 -3.82
N MET A 93 -15.92 -6.07 -4.58
CA MET A 93 -16.21 -4.64 -4.50
C MET A 93 -17.52 -4.26 -5.19
N ASP A 94 -18.07 -3.12 -4.81
CA ASP A 94 -19.03 -2.40 -5.61
C ASP A 94 -18.31 -1.71 -6.78
N LEU A 95 -18.64 -2.13 -8.02
CA LEU A 95 -18.02 -1.62 -9.23
C LEU A 95 -18.28 -0.13 -9.50
N SER A 96 -19.32 0.45 -8.88
CA SER A 96 -19.63 1.88 -8.98
C SER A 96 -18.72 2.73 -8.08
N ASN A 97 -18.00 2.12 -7.14
CA ASN A 97 -17.21 2.84 -6.17
C ASN A 97 -15.90 3.36 -6.74
N ARG A 98 -15.80 4.68 -6.85
CA ARG A 98 -14.63 5.38 -7.41
C ARG A 98 -13.35 5.21 -6.60
N PHE A 99 -13.45 5.15 -5.26
CA PHE A 99 -12.26 5.05 -4.40
C PHE A 99 -11.52 3.72 -4.58
N VAL A 100 -12.26 2.62 -4.74
CA VAL A 100 -11.64 1.32 -5.00
C VAL A 100 -10.91 1.32 -6.34
N TRP A 101 -11.49 1.95 -7.38
CA TRP A 101 -10.81 2.08 -8.66
C TRP A 101 -9.53 2.89 -8.59
N VAL A 102 -9.50 3.96 -7.78
CA VAL A 102 -8.27 4.75 -7.57
C VAL A 102 -7.19 3.93 -6.88
N VAL A 103 -7.55 3.17 -5.82
CA VAL A 103 -6.58 2.29 -5.16
C VAL A 103 -6.05 1.24 -6.13
N LEU A 104 -6.92 0.59 -6.91
CA LEU A 104 -6.49 -0.38 -7.91
C LEU A 104 -5.63 0.25 -9.01
N PHE A 105 -6.00 1.44 -9.51
CA PHE A 105 -5.22 2.18 -10.49
C PHE A 105 -3.79 2.45 -10.00
N VAL A 106 -3.64 3.00 -8.80
CA VAL A 106 -2.32 3.27 -8.20
C VAL A 106 -1.56 1.96 -7.99
N THR A 107 -2.20 0.95 -7.41
CA THR A 107 -1.58 -0.34 -7.14
C THR A 107 -1.02 -0.99 -8.41
N LEU A 108 -1.84 -1.06 -9.45
CA LEU A 108 -1.43 -1.68 -10.72
C LEU A 108 -0.41 -0.84 -11.48
N SER A 109 -0.54 0.49 -11.47
CA SER A 109 0.41 1.39 -12.14
C SER A 109 1.79 1.35 -11.47
N PHE A 110 1.85 1.39 -10.13
CA PHE A 110 3.12 1.25 -9.41
C PHE A 110 3.70 -0.15 -9.55
N GLY A 111 2.85 -1.18 -9.60
CA GLY A 111 3.25 -2.54 -9.94
C GLY A 111 3.85 -2.65 -11.34
N ALA A 112 3.26 -1.98 -12.34
CA ALA A 112 3.80 -1.93 -13.70
C ALA A 112 5.16 -1.23 -13.77
N ILE A 113 5.35 -0.12 -13.02
CA ILE A 113 6.66 0.55 -12.91
C ILE A 113 7.68 -0.41 -12.31
N GLY A 114 7.33 -1.12 -11.22
CA GLY A 114 8.20 -2.12 -10.60
C GLY A 114 8.49 -3.29 -11.54
N TRP A 115 7.49 -3.73 -12.30
CA TRP A 115 7.67 -4.80 -13.29
C TRP A 115 8.68 -4.41 -14.39
N VAL A 116 8.61 -3.19 -14.91
CA VAL A 116 9.58 -2.71 -15.91
C VAL A 116 10.99 -2.65 -15.31
N ASP A 117 11.13 -2.22 -14.05
CA ASP A 117 12.40 -2.15 -13.35
C ASP A 117 13.01 -3.55 -13.16
N ASP A 118 12.24 -4.47 -12.59
CA ASP A 118 12.68 -5.85 -12.37
C ASP A 118 12.93 -6.59 -13.69
N TYR A 119 12.10 -6.37 -14.71
CA TYR A 119 12.27 -6.99 -16.03
C TYR A 119 13.58 -6.58 -16.70
N ARG A 120 13.94 -5.29 -16.63
CA ARG A 120 15.24 -4.81 -17.15
C ARG A 120 16.42 -5.44 -16.41
N LYS A 121 16.36 -5.55 -15.08
CA LYS A 121 17.40 -6.18 -14.25
C LYS A 121 17.63 -7.64 -14.63
N VAL A 122 16.56 -8.35 -14.90
CA VAL A 122 16.58 -9.80 -15.05
C VAL A 122 16.77 -10.24 -16.50
N VAL A 123 15.93 -9.72 -17.42
CA VAL A 123 15.93 -10.18 -18.83
C VAL A 123 17.00 -9.48 -19.65
N HIS A 124 17.23 -8.20 -19.42
CA HIS A 124 18.27 -7.45 -20.11
C HIS A 124 19.64 -7.51 -19.38
N HIS A 125 19.70 -8.18 -18.20
CA HIS A 125 20.92 -8.27 -17.38
C HIS A 125 21.51 -6.88 -17.07
N ASP A 126 20.66 -5.84 -16.98
CA ASP A 126 21.07 -4.50 -16.59
C ASP A 126 21.01 -4.37 -15.06
N PRO A 127 22.17 -4.32 -14.36
CA PRO A 127 22.19 -4.28 -12.90
C PRO A 127 21.52 -3.03 -12.30
N GLU A 128 21.42 -1.95 -13.07
CA GLU A 128 20.81 -0.69 -12.65
C GLU A 128 19.29 -0.70 -12.85
N GLY A 129 18.77 -1.51 -13.76
CA GLY A 129 17.36 -1.59 -14.09
C GLY A 129 16.84 -0.27 -14.68
N MET A 130 15.76 0.25 -14.09
CA MET A 130 15.23 1.57 -14.44
C MET A 130 16.04 2.66 -13.75
N LYS A 131 16.53 3.66 -14.51
CA LYS A 131 17.24 4.81 -13.91
C LYS A 131 16.36 5.48 -12.85
N SER A 132 16.96 5.87 -11.73
CA SER A 132 16.23 6.47 -10.59
C SER A 132 15.35 7.68 -11.01
N ARG A 133 15.83 8.52 -11.96
CA ARG A 133 15.06 9.65 -12.48
C ARG A 133 13.83 9.21 -13.30
N GLU A 134 13.97 8.16 -14.11
CA GLU A 134 12.88 7.59 -14.92
C GLU A 134 11.81 6.96 -13.99
N LYS A 135 12.26 6.16 -13.02
CA LYS A 135 11.39 5.55 -12.01
C LYS A 135 10.59 6.60 -11.22
N PHE A 136 11.29 7.63 -10.75
CA PHE A 136 10.67 8.74 -10.01
C PHE A 136 9.70 9.55 -10.88
N PHE A 137 10.00 9.76 -12.16
CA PHE A 137 9.12 10.46 -13.09
C PHE A 137 7.77 9.72 -13.24
N TRP A 138 7.79 8.41 -13.50
CA TRP A 138 6.57 7.63 -13.66
C TRP A 138 5.76 7.53 -12.35
N GLN A 139 6.44 7.33 -11.23
CA GLN A 139 5.79 7.36 -9.90
C GLN A 139 5.14 8.72 -9.63
N SER A 140 5.83 9.81 -9.97
CA SER A 140 5.30 11.17 -9.79
C SER A 140 4.09 11.43 -10.68
N LEU A 141 4.13 10.99 -11.94
CA LEU A 141 3.02 11.15 -12.87
C LEU A 141 1.74 10.46 -12.32
N VAL A 142 1.86 9.19 -11.95
CA VAL A 142 0.74 8.44 -11.37
C VAL A 142 0.29 9.04 -10.04
N GLY A 143 1.25 9.41 -9.17
CA GLY A 143 0.96 10.01 -7.88
C GLY A 143 0.24 11.35 -7.98
N ILE A 144 0.62 12.22 -8.92
CA ILE A 144 -0.04 13.51 -9.17
C ILE A 144 -1.46 13.28 -9.70
N ILE A 145 -1.65 12.40 -10.70
CA ILE A 145 -2.97 12.08 -11.25
C ILE A 145 -3.90 11.58 -10.14
N ALA A 146 -3.43 10.63 -9.32
CA ALA A 146 -4.21 10.11 -8.21
C ALA A 146 -4.52 11.19 -7.15
N SER A 147 -3.54 12.03 -6.79
CA SER A 147 -3.71 13.09 -5.79
C SER A 147 -4.70 14.16 -6.23
N VAL A 148 -4.64 14.59 -7.48
CA VAL A 148 -5.60 15.55 -8.06
C VAL A 148 -6.99 14.94 -8.06
N TYR A 149 -7.14 13.71 -8.57
CA TYR A 149 -8.45 13.04 -8.59
C TYR A 149 -9.03 12.86 -7.19
N LEU A 150 -8.21 12.47 -6.21
CA LEU A 150 -8.64 12.29 -4.82
C LEU A 150 -9.06 13.61 -4.16
N ALA A 151 -8.40 14.74 -4.45
CA ALA A 151 -8.78 16.03 -3.92
C ALA A 151 -10.23 16.37 -4.28
N PHE A 152 -10.62 16.18 -5.54
CA PHE A 152 -11.99 16.39 -5.98
C PHE A 152 -12.95 15.28 -5.52
N SER A 153 -12.50 14.02 -5.48
CA SER A 153 -13.32 12.90 -5.06
C SER A 153 -13.71 12.94 -3.60
N VAL A 154 -12.82 13.39 -2.72
CA VAL A 154 -13.12 13.59 -1.28
C VAL A 154 -14.00 14.81 -1.07
N ALA A 155 -13.84 15.85 -1.90
CA ALA A 155 -14.65 17.06 -1.83
C ALA A 155 -16.10 16.82 -2.28
N ALA A 156 -16.29 16.06 -3.36
CA ALA A 156 -17.61 15.87 -3.99
C ALA A 156 -18.42 14.76 -3.34
N PRO A 157 -19.63 15.01 -2.83
CA PRO A 157 -20.56 13.97 -2.43
C PRO A 157 -21.18 13.34 -3.68
N GLY A 158 -20.78 12.11 -4.04
CA GLY A 158 -21.29 11.42 -5.22
C GLY A 158 -20.46 11.64 -6.49
N ASN A 159 -20.79 10.92 -7.56
CA ASN A 159 -20.02 10.92 -8.81
C ASN A 159 -20.32 12.13 -9.72
N GLU A 160 -21.44 12.79 -9.51
CA GLU A 160 -21.98 13.75 -10.49
C GLU A 160 -21.27 15.11 -10.51
N HIS A 161 -20.51 15.45 -9.47
CA HIS A 161 -19.98 16.81 -9.30
C HIS A 161 -18.47 16.96 -9.50
N ILE A 162 -17.71 15.87 -9.69
CA ILE A 162 -16.25 15.96 -9.80
C ILE A 162 -15.82 16.85 -10.95
N TRP A 163 -16.39 16.64 -12.14
CA TRP A 163 -16.05 17.42 -13.34
C TRP A 163 -16.41 18.89 -13.19
N ASN A 164 -17.54 19.21 -12.57
CA ASN A 164 -17.93 20.60 -12.31
C ASN A 164 -16.94 21.28 -11.38
N LEU A 165 -16.47 20.60 -10.33
CA LEU A 165 -15.44 21.12 -9.44
C LEU A 165 -14.10 21.32 -10.15
N VAL A 166 -13.71 20.38 -11.02
CA VAL A 166 -12.49 20.53 -11.84
C VAL A 166 -12.60 21.72 -12.77
N LEU A 167 -13.72 21.90 -13.46
CA LEU A 167 -13.96 23.05 -14.36
C LEU A 167 -13.92 24.36 -13.58
N GLN A 168 -14.63 24.46 -12.46
CA GLN A 168 -14.59 25.63 -11.59
C GLN A 168 -13.16 25.97 -11.13
N TRP A 169 -12.38 24.96 -10.81
CA TRP A 169 -10.99 25.15 -10.42
C TRP A 169 -10.14 25.68 -11.57
N MET A 170 -10.34 25.15 -12.78
CA MET A 170 -9.66 25.65 -13.99
C MET A 170 -10.08 27.09 -14.32
N GLU A 171 -11.39 27.37 -14.29
CA GLU A 171 -11.94 28.72 -14.55
C GLU A 171 -11.48 29.77 -13.52
N SER A 172 -11.24 29.36 -12.27
CA SER A 172 -10.68 30.22 -11.21
C SER A 172 -9.19 30.51 -11.39
N GLY A 173 -8.54 30.01 -12.46
CA GLY A 173 -7.10 30.14 -12.65
C GLY A 173 -6.29 29.27 -11.69
N PHE A 174 -6.80 28.10 -11.30
CA PHE A 174 -6.21 27.18 -10.35
C PHE A 174 -6.05 27.76 -8.93
N THR A 175 -6.89 28.72 -8.57
CA THR A 175 -6.92 29.27 -7.21
C THR A 175 -7.57 28.29 -6.24
N SER A 176 -7.54 28.59 -4.94
CA SER A 176 -8.10 27.71 -3.92
C SER A 176 -9.62 27.60 -4.06
N ILE A 177 -10.13 26.36 -4.23
CA ILE A 177 -11.55 26.06 -4.03
C ILE A 177 -11.74 25.72 -2.54
N PRO A 178 -12.80 26.20 -1.88
CA PRO A 178 -13.10 25.81 -0.52
C PRO A 178 -13.39 24.30 -0.48
N LEU A 179 -12.52 23.55 0.16
CA LEU A 179 -12.73 22.12 0.41
C LEU A 179 -13.56 21.96 1.69
N PRO A 180 -14.45 20.96 1.76
CA PRO A 180 -15.20 20.67 2.97
C PRO A 180 -14.27 20.25 4.12
N GLU A 181 -14.71 20.42 5.37
CA GLU A 181 -13.92 20.08 6.57
C GLU A 181 -13.39 18.63 6.58
N ARG A 182 -14.11 17.71 5.93
CA ARG A 182 -13.65 16.32 5.74
C ARG A 182 -12.34 16.20 4.95
N SER A 183 -11.90 17.26 4.27
CA SER A 183 -10.62 17.31 3.53
C SER A 183 -9.47 17.86 4.37
N ASN A 184 -9.73 18.31 5.61
CA ASN A 184 -8.71 18.81 6.51
C ASN A 184 -7.76 17.70 6.95
N LEU A 185 -6.50 18.04 7.19
CA LEU A 185 -5.53 17.13 7.79
C LEU A 185 -5.87 16.89 9.26
N LEU A 186 -6.10 15.64 9.62
CA LEU A 186 -6.43 15.24 10.98
C LEU A 186 -5.18 15.03 11.82
N ILE A 187 -5.15 15.61 13.02
CA ILE A 187 -4.05 15.39 13.96
C ILE A 187 -4.43 14.22 14.88
N PRO A 188 -3.68 13.10 14.87
CA PRO A 188 -3.98 11.96 15.74
C PRO A 188 -3.83 12.35 17.21
N PHE A 189 -4.58 11.69 18.09
CA PHE A 189 -4.63 11.88 19.55
C PHE A 189 -5.22 13.23 20.03
N PHE A 190 -5.46 14.19 19.17
CA PHE A 190 -6.04 15.49 19.54
C PHE A 190 -7.45 15.62 19.00
N LYS A 191 -8.44 15.55 19.89
CA LYS A 191 -9.84 15.73 19.55
C LYS A 191 -10.09 17.15 19.01
N ASN A 192 -10.85 17.25 17.92
CA ASN A 192 -11.22 18.52 17.28
C ASN A 192 -10.04 19.35 16.72
N VAL A 193 -8.85 18.76 16.59
CA VAL A 193 -7.72 19.43 15.94
C VAL A 193 -7.61 18.91 14.50
N SER A 194 -7.93 19.79 13.56
CA SER A 194 -7.73 19.54 12.12
C SER A 194 -7.16 20.79 11.48
N LEU A 195 -6.29 20.61 10.49
CA LEU A 195 -5.65 21.70 9.78
C LEU A 195 -6.29 21.85 8.39
N PRO A 196 -6.87 23.01 8.07
CA PRO A 196 -7.36 23.30 6.74
C PRO A 196 -6.16 23.55 5.80
N ILE A 197 -5.81 22.53 5.01
CA ILE A 197 -4.64 22.58 4.11
C ILE A 197 -5.00 23.10 2.70
N GLY A 198 -6.28 23.28 2.40
CA GLY A 198 -6.76 23.67 1.09
C GLY A 198 -6.46 22.64 0.01
N ILE A 199 -6.88 22.93 -1.24
CA ILE A 199 -6.74 22.00 -2.36
C ILE A 199 -5.27 21.71 -2.69
N TRP A 200 -4.42 22.72 -2.72
CA TRP A 200 -3.00 22.55 -3.01
C TRP A 200 -2.27 21.79 -1.92
N GLY A 201 -2.54 22.10 -0.65
CA GLY A 201 -1.98 21.33 0.48
C GLY A 201 -2.43 19.88 0.45
N PHE A 202 -3.69 19.61 0.09
CA PHE A 202 -4.20 18.25 -0.06
C PHE A 202 -3.47 17.49 -1.19
N ILE A 203 -3.34 18.09 -2.38
CA ILE A 203 -2.67 17.46 -3.53
C ILE A 203 -1.20 17.18 -3.20
N ILE A 204 -0.48 18.17 -2.66
CA ILE A 204 0.94 18.03 -2.32
C ILE A 204 1.14 16.95 -1.25
N LEU A 205 0.35 16.97 -0.17
CA LEU A 205 0.42 15.97 0.88
C LEU A 205 0.12 14.58 0.33
N SER A 206 -0.96 14.43 -0.45
CA SER A 206 -1.35 13.15 -1.05
C SER A 206 -0.26 12.59 -1.95
N TYR A 207 0.36 13.44 -2.77
CA TYR A 207 1.49 13.06 -3.61
C TYR A 207 2.64 12.48 -2.78
N PHE A 208 3.08 13.21 -1.75
CA PHE A 208 4.17 12.75 -0.89
C PHE A 208 3.82 11.47 -0.11
N VAL A 209 2.58 11.34 0.34
CA VAL A 209 2.13 10.13 1.03
C VAL A 209 2.13 8.93 0.08
N ILE A 210 1.57 9.05 -1.13
CA ILE A 210 1.50 7.93 -2.09
C ILE A 210 2.91 7.53 -2.55
N VAL A 211 3.68 8.48 -3.09
CA VAL A 211 5.01 8.19 -3.65
C VAL A 211 6.00 7.85 -2.53
N GLY A 212 5.93 8.55 -1.39
CA GLY A 212 6.79 8.30 -0.24
C GLY A 212 6.57 6.92 0.36
N THR A 213 5.33 6.51 0.59
CA THR A 213 5.00 5.18 1.13
C THR A 213 5.41 4.08 0.15
N SER A 214 5.21 4.28 -1.16
CA SER A 214 5.65 3.34 -2.18
C SER A 214 7.15 3.06 -2.10
N ASN A 215 7.96 4.11 -2.07
CA ASN A 215 9.41 3.96 -1.97
C ASN A 215 9.86 3.45 -0.59
N ALA A 216 9.15 3.79 0.49
CA ALA A 216 9.46 3.33 1.84
C ALA A 216 9.25 1.80 1.99
N VAL A 217 8.15 1.27 1.45
CA VAL A 217 7.93 -0.18 1.40
C VAL A 217 8.98 -0.87 0.54
N ASN A 218 9.36 -0.27 -0.60
CA ASN A 218 10.40 -0.81 -1.48
C ASN A 218 11.78 -0.86 -0.79
N LEU A 219 12.15 0.16 -0.02
CA LEU A 219 13.38 0.14 0.76
C LEU A 219 13.37 -0.91 1.88
N THR A 220 12.19 -1.26 2.38
CA THR A 220 12.03 -2.26 3.45
C THR A 220 12.10 -3.70 2.93
N ASP A 221 11.86 -3.93 1.62
CA ASP A 221 11.87 -5.26 0.99
C ASP A 221 13.30 -5.80 0.77
N GLY A 222 14.08 -5.88 1.84
CA GLY A 222 15.47 -6.33 1.80
C GLY A 222 15.72 -7.71 2.41
N LEU A 223 14.77 -8.26 3.18
CA LEU A 223 14.87 -9.57 3.84
C LEU A 223 13.59 -10.39 3.61
N ASP A 224 13.73 -11.72 3.68
CA ASP A 224 12.64 -12.69 3.47
C ASP A 224 11.46 -12.42 4.40
N GLY A 225 10.31 -12.04 3.84
CA GLY A 225 9.08 -11.77 4.57
C GLY A 225 9.04 -10.42 5.31
N LEU A 226 10.10 -9.60 5.26
CA LEU A 226 10.18 -8.37 6.06
C LEU A 226 9.09 -7.36 5.69
N ALA A 227 8.89 -7.06 4.41
CA ALA A 227 7.98 -6.00 3.97
C ALA A 227 6.52 -6.46 3.87
N ILE A 228 6.27 -7.73 3.53
CA ILE A 228 4.92 -8.20 3.19
C ILE A 228 3.98 -8.22 4.40
N LEU A 229 4.39 -8.73 5.56
CA LEU A 229 3.52 -8.80 6.72
C LEU A 229 3.23 -7.41 7.31
N PRO A 230 4.20 -6.51 7.50
CA PRO A 230 3.93 -5.12 7.85
C PRO A 230 2.94 -4.44 6.90
N SER A 231 3.11 -4.61 5.59
CA SER A 231 2.18 -4.04 4.60
C SER A 231 0.76 -4.59 4.74
N ALA A 232 0.61 -5.89 4.96
CA ALA A 232 -0.68 -6.53 5.18
C ALA A 232 -1.36 -6.05 6.47
N LEU A 233 -0.61 -5.89 7.56
CA LEU A 233 -1.12 -5.41 8.85
C LEU A 233 -1.57 -3.93 8.77
N VAL A 234 -0.78 -3.08 8.13
CA VAL A 234 -1.16 -1.68 7.89
C VAL A 234 -2.36 -1.60 6.96
N GLY A 235 -2.41 -2.43 5.92
CA GLY A 235 -3.53 -2.48 4.97
C GLY A 235 -4.87 -2.82 5.62
N ILE A 236 -4.91 -3.83 6.50
CA ILE A 236 -6.15 -4.17 7.22
C ILE A 236 -6.52 -3.09 8.24
N ALA A 237 -5.54 -2.47 8.91
CA ALA A 237 -5.80 -1.37 9.83
C ALA A 237 -6.42 -0.17 9.11
N LEU A 238 -5.89 0.21 7.94
CA LEU A 238 -6.50 1.24 7.08
C LEU A 238 -7.90 0.81 6.58
N GLY A 239 -8.12 -0.49 6.35
CA GLY A 239 -9.45 -1.04 6.06
C GLY A 239 -10.43 -0.82 7.23
N ILE A 240 -9.99 -0.99 8.47
CA ILE A 240 -10.81 -0.69 9.67
C ILE A 240 -11.15 0.81 9.70
N PHE A 241 -10.19 1.70 9.46
CA PHE A 241 -10.48 3.14 9.35
C PHE A 241 -11.46 3.43 8.20
N ALA A 242 -11.30 2.78 7.05
CA ALA A 242 -12.22 2.93 5.92
C ALA A 242 -13.66 2.54 6.29
N TYR A 243 -13.82 1.45 7.04
CA TYR A 243 -15.13 1.03 7.56
C TYR A 243 -15.74 2.07 8.48
N VAL A 244 -14.94 2.68 9.35
CA VAL A 244 -15.40 3.70 10.30
C VAL A 244 -15.79 5.00 9.57
N VAL A 245 -14.88 5.56 8.77
CA VAL A 245 -15.13 6.85 8.10
C VAL A 245 -16.15 6.76 6.97
N GLY A 246 -16.36 5.56 6.44
CA GLY A 246 -17.36 5.29 5.39
C GLY A 246 -18.79 5.08 5.90
N ARG A 247 -19.03 5.11 7.23
CA ARG A 247 -20.34 4.94 7.84
C ARG A 247 -20.71 6.13 8.71
N VAL A 248 -21.89 6.69 8.49
CA VAL A 248 -22.38 7.89 9.20
C VAL A 248 -22.43 7.66 10.71
N ASP A 249 -22.97 6.51 11.15
CA ASP A 249 -23.13 6.13 12.56
C ASP A 249 -21.78 6.03 13.30
N TYR A 250 -20.80 5.30 12.73
CA TYR A 250 -19.49 5.13 13.35
C TYR A 250 -18.64 6.41 13.25
N ALA A 251 -18.68 7.10 12.12
CA ALA A 251 -17.94 8.36 11.96
C ALA A 251 -18.40 9.39 12.99
N ALA A 252 -19.74 9.54 13.17
CA ALA A 252 -20.32 10.45 14.18
C ALA A 252 -19.96 10.01 15.61
N PHE A 253 -20.09 8.72 15.94
CA PHE A 253 -19.79 8.19 17.28
C PHE A 253 -18.32 8.38 17.68
N LEU A 254 -17.41 8.16 16.71
CA LEU A 254 -15.95 8.25 16.93
C LEU A 254 -15.39 9.63 16.60
N ASN A 255 -16.25 10.59 16.20
CA ASN A 255 -15.85 11.95 15.83
C ASN A 255 -14.85 12.04 14.67
N PHE A 256 -15.04 11.16 13.67
CA PHE A 256 -14.31 11.23 12.40
C PHE A 256 -15.13 11.95 11.32
N PRO A 257 -14.46 12.56 10.34
CA PRO A 257 -15.17 13.08 9.17
C PRO A 257 -15.78 11.91 8.38
N TYR A 258 -17.07 12.02 8.08
CA TYR A 258 -17.73 11.06 7.21
C TYR A 258 -17.27 11.25 5.76
N VAL A 259 -16.71 10.21 5.16
CA VAL A 259 -16.29 10.17 3.75
C VAL A 259 -17.17 9.18 2.99
N PRO A 260 -18.21 9.66 2.27
CA PRO A 260 -19.13 8.80 1.55
C PRO A 260 -18.41 7.88 0.55
N GLY A 261 -18.68 6.58 0.63
CA GLY A 261 -18.06 5.59 -0.26
C GLY A 261 -16.70 5.05 0.18
N ALA A 262 -16.01 5.68 1.16
CA ALA A 262 -14.72 5.18 1.65
C ALA A 262 -14.83 3.77 2.26
N GLY A 263 -15.99 3.39 2.77
CA GLY A 263 -16.21 2.08 3.37
C GLY A 263 -15.84 0.90 2.46
N GLU A 264 -16.06 1.01 1.15
CA GLU A 264 -15.73 -0.04 0.19
C GLU A 264 -14.22 -0.36 0.14
N VAL A 265 -13.36 0.57 0.53
CA VAL A 265 -11.90 0.36 0.58
C VAL A 265 -11.52 -0.73 1.59
N VAL A 266 -12.41 -1.09 2.52
CA VAL A 266 -12.24 -2.25 3.41
C VAL A 266 -12.01 -3.55 2.63
N VAL A 267 -12.66 -3.70 1.47
CA VAL A 267 -12.50 -4.89 0.61
C VAL A 267 -11.07 -4.99 0.09
N VAL A 268 -10.45 -3.84 -0.26
CA VAL A 268 -9.05 -3.79 -0.68
C VAL A 268 -8.12 -4.14 0.48
N GLY A 269 -8.33 -3.54 1.67
CA GLY A 269 -7.54 -3.84 2.87
C GLY A 269 -7.60 -5.32 3.25
N ALA A 270 -8.79 -5.92 3.13
CA ALA A 270 -9.00 -7.35 3.34
C ALA A 270 -8.31 -8.21 2.26
N ALA A 271 -8.35 -7.80 1.00
CA ALA A 271 -7.64 -8.49 -0.07
C ALA A 271 -6.11 -8.40 0.12
N LEU A 272 -5.60 -7.26 0.59
CA LEU A 272 -4.17 -7.07 0.89
C LEU A 272 -3.68 -8.02 1.99
N ILE A 273 -4.43 -8.18 3.09
CA ILE A 273 -4.02 -9.14 4.14
C ILE A 273 -4.09 -10.58 3.63
N GLY A 274 -5.14 -10.93 2.89
CA GLY A 274 -5.28 -12.27 2.32
C GLY A 274 -4.15 -12.61 1.35
N ALA A 275 -3.89 -11.73 0.38
CA ALA A 275 -2.80 -11.88 -0.58
C ALA A 275 -1.42 -11.88 0.11
N GLY A 276 -1.25 -10.99 1.11
CA GLY A 276 -0.02 -10.89 1.89
C GLY A 276 0.30 -12.17 2.65
N LEU A 277 -0.67 -12.75 3.34
CA LEU A 277 -0.50 -14.02 4.04
C LEU A 277 -0.26 -15.19 3.07
N GLY A 278 -0.99 -15.23 1.94
CA GLY A 278 -0.79 -16.24 0.92
C GLY A 278 0.58 -16.14 0.24
N PHE A 279 1.07 -14.92 -0.01
CA PHE A 279 2.42 -14.70 -0.53
C PHE A 279 3.51 -15.03 0.50
N LEU A 280 3.29 -14.66 1.78
CA LEU A 280 4.21 -14.94 2.88
C LEU A 280 4.48 -16.43 3.02
N TRP A 281 3.53 -17.30 2.67
CA TRP A 281 3.73 -18.77 2.65
C TRP A 281 4.95 -19.18 1.82
N TYR A 282 5.23 -18.45 0.74
CA TYR A 282 6.36 -18.70 -0.14
C TYR A 282 7.56 -17.78 0.10
N ASN A 283 7.33 -16.62 0.71
CA ASN A 283 8.34 -15.60 0.93
C ASN A 283 8.94 -15.64 2.35
N ALA A 284 8.38 -16.44 3.28
CA ALA A 284 8.98 -16.66 4.60
C ALA A 284 10.35 -17.36 4.48
N TYR A 285 11.27 -17.01 5.39
CA TYR A 285 12.63 -17.56 5.40
C TYR A 285 12.65 -19.11 5.56
N PRO A 286 13.39 -19.87 4.72
CA PRO A 286 14.10 -19.41 3.52
C PRO A 286 13.14 -19.20 2.34
N ALA A 287 13.17 -18.04 1.72
CA ALA A 287 12.21 -17.66 0.69
C ALA A 287 12.34 -18.50 -0.59
N GLN A 288 11.21 -18.93 -1.13
CA GLN A 288 11.09 -19.60 -2.43
C GLN A 288 10.94 -18.61 -3.59
N VAL A 289 10.57 -17.37 -3.29
CA VAL A 289 10.38 -16.26 -4.23
C VAL A 289 10.51 -14.92 -3.51
N PHE A 290 11.18 -13.95 -4.11
CA PHE A 290 11.24 -12.57 -3.64
C PHE A 290 10.12 -11.74 -4.24
N MET A 291 9.65 -10.75 -3.48
CA MET A 291 8.56 -9.86 -3.90
C MET A 291 8.97 -8.99 -5.09
N GLY A 292 10.15 -8.39 -5.01
CA GLY A 292 10.68 -7.47 -6.00
C GLY A 292 9.99 -6.12 -6.02
N ASP A 293 10.48 -5.24 -6.88
CA ASP A 293 9.95 -3.89 -7.04
C ASP A 293 8.48 -3.89 -7.49
N VAL A 294 8.05 -4.93 -8.22
CA VAL A 294 6.63 -5.15 -8.62
C VAL A 294 5.70 -5.09 -7.43
N GLY A 295 5.99 -5.89 -6.41
CA GLY A 295 5.11 -6.00 -5.23
C GLY A 295 5.31 -4.85 -4.26
N ALA A 296 6.56 -4.50 -3.99
CA ALA A 296 6.90 -3.52 -2.97
C ALA A 296 6.36 -2.12 -3.31
N LEU A 297 6.56 -1.64 -4.55
CA LEU A 297 6.03 -0.35 -5.00
C LEU A 297 4.51 -0.34 -5.01
N ALA A 298 3.88 -1.41 -5.49
CA ALA A 298 2.43 -1.54 -5.56
C ALA A 298 1.77 -1.51 -4.18
N LEU A 299 2.29 -2.28 -3.23
CA LEU A 299 1.78 -2.31 -1.86
C LEU A 299 1.89 -0.94 -1.18
N GLY A 300 3.06 -0.30 -1.27
CA GLY A 300 3.24 1.02 -0.69
C GLY A 300 2.35 2.08 -1.33
N GLY A 301 2.16 2.05 -2.67
CA GLY A 301 1.21 2.91 -3.38
C GLY A 301 -0.24 2.69 -2.93
N ALA A 302 -0.65 1.43 -2.76
CA ALA A 302 -1.96 1.08 -2.23
C ALA A 302 -2.18 1.65 -0.82
N LEU A 303 -1.23 1.42 0.10
CA LEU A 303 -1.31 1.91 1.48
C LEU A 303 -1.40 3.43 1.54
N GLY A 304 -0.55 4.14 0.79
CA GLY A 304 -0.59 5.60 0.71
C GLY A 304 -1.95 6.11 0.21
N THR A 305 -2.49 5.50 -0.85
CA THR A 305 -3.80 5.87 -1.41
C THR A 305 -4.94 5.61 -0.43
N MET A 306 -4.93 4.46 0.25
CA MET A 306 -5.92 4.14 1.28
C MET A 306 -5.88 5.13 2.45
N ALA A 307 -4.69 5.55 2.88
CA ALA A 307 -4.53 6.52 3.95
C ALA A 307 -5.13 7.89 3.59
N ILE A 308 -4.95 8.36 2.35
CA ILE A 308 -5.56 9.61 1.86
C ILE A 308 -7.09 9.50 1.84
N ILE A 309 -7.65 8.41 1.33
CA ILE A 309 -9.10 8.20 1.27
C ILE A 309 -9.71 8.20 2.68
N THR A 310 -9.03 7.57 3.62
CA THR A 310 -9.49 7.44 5.02
C THR A 310 -9.13 8.64 5.89
N ARG A 311 -8.41 9.63 5.38
CA ARG A 311 -7.89 10.80 6.10
C ARG A 311 -6.96 10.41 7.26
N GLN A 312 -6.18 9.36 7.07
CA GLN A 312 -5.28 8.81 8.09
C GLN A 312 -3.80 8.97 7.69
N GLU A 313 -3.43 10.07 7.06
CA GLU A 313 -2.09 10.34 6.56
C GLU A 313 -1.04 10.28 7.68
N LEU A 314 -1.31 10.97 8.80
CA LEU A 314 -0.41 10.98 9.95
C LEU A 314 -0.44 9.66 10.73
N VAL A 315 -1.60 9.00 10.78
CA VAL A 315 -1.72 7.68 11.41
C VAL A 315 -0.97 6.62 10.60
N LEU A 316 -0.96 6.72 9.25
CA LEU A 316 -0.13 5.87 8.41
C LEU A 316 1.36 6.03 8.76
N PHE A 317 1.83 7.24 9.03
CA PHE A 317 3.21 7.49 9.46
C PHE A 317 3.54 6.75 10.77
N ILE A 318 2.57 6.63 11.70
CA ILE A 318 2.72 5.87 12.94
C ILE A 318 2.66 4.36 12.66
N MET A 319 1.58 3.87 12.02
CA MET A 319 1.41 2.44 11.75
C MET A 319 2.50 1.87 10.85
N GLY A 320 2.93 2.66 9.87
CA GLY A 320 4.04 2.36 8.96
C GLY A 320 5.42 2.72 9.52
N GLY A 321 5.58 2.90 10.83
CA GLY A 321 6.82 3.40 11.43
C GLY A 321 8.05 2.55 11.12
N VAL A 322 7.90 1.26 10.82
CA VAL A 322 9.00 0.42 10.32
C VAL A 322 9.46 0.94 8.95
N PHE A 323 8.56 1.20 8.01
CA PHE A 323 8.89 1.76 6.70
C PHE A 323 9.54 3.14 6.82
N VAL A 324 9.03 3.95 7.75
CA VAL A 324 9.59 5.28 8.08
C VAL A 324 11.01 5.15 8.61
N MET A 325 11.24 4.26 9.57
CA MET A 325 12.56 4.01 10.16
C MET A 325 13.58 3.54 9.11
N GLU A 326 13.19 2.63 8.24
CA GLU A 326 14.03 2.16 7.12
C GLU A 326 14.42 3.32 6.21
N THR A 327 13.44 4.11 5.76
CA THR A 327 13.66 5.24 4.87
C THR A 327 14.51 6.33 5.53
N LEU A 328 14.21 6.71 6.77
CA LEU A 328 14.97 7.70 7.52
C LEU A 328 16.42 7.26 7.73
N SER A 329 16.66 5.97 7.96
CA SER A 329 18.04 5.46 8.10
C SER A 329 18.88 5.70 6.83
N VAL A 330 18.27 5.53 5.66
CA VAL A 330 18.92 5.78 4.36
C VAL A 330 19.16 7.29 4.17
N ILE A 331 18.13 8.12 4.40
CA ILE A 331 18.23 9.57 4.26
C ILE A 331 19.34 10.13 5.17
N LEU A 332 19.33 9.74 6.44
CA LEU A 332 20.33 10.19 7.42
C LEU A 332 21.74 9.73 7.03
N GLN A 333 21.89 8.48 6.64
CA GLN A 333 23.18 7.93 6.23
C GLN A 333 23.73 8.67 5.01
N VAL A 334 22.94 8.83 3.95
CA VAL A 334 23.38 9.47 2.71
C VAL A 334 23.69 10.95 2.96
N SER A 335 22.87 11.66 3.72
CA SER A 335 23.09 13.07 4.05
C SER A 335 24.38 13.24 4.88
N TYR A 336 24.53 12.45 5.93
CA TYR A 336 25.72 12.50 6.79
C TYR A 336 27.00 12.12 6.03
N PHE A 337 26.94 11.08 5.20
CA PHE A 337 28.07 10.64 4.39
C PHE A 337 28.55 11.75 3.44
N LYS A 338 27.62 12.46 2.80
CA LYS A 338 27.93 13.59 1.92
C LYS A 338 28.53 14.77 2.69
N ILE A 339 27.93 15.16 3.83
CA ILE A 339 28.39 16.30 4.65
C ILE A 339 29.74 16.05 5.27
N THR A 340 30.01 14.82 5.71
CA THR A 340 31.24 14.44 6.42
C THR A 340 32.31 13.83 5.53
N HIS A 341 32.13 13.87 4.19
CA HIS A 341 33.07 13.32 3.21
C HIS A 341 33.47 11.86 3.48
N GLY A 342 32.50 11.00 3.78
CA GLY A 342 32.71 9.55 3.84
C GLY A 342 32.50 8.88 5.20
N LYS A 343 32.16 9.61 6.27
CA LYS A 343 31.82 8.99 7.58
C LYS A 343 30.41 8.38 7.52
N ARG A 344 30.26 7.28 8.26
CA ARG A 344 28.99 6.55 8.34
C ARG A 344 28.42 6.62 9.75
N ILE A 345 27.06 6.77 9.86
CA ILE A 345 26.32 6.64 11.12
C ILE A 345 26.03 5.16 11.39
N PHE A 346 25.47 4.49 10.36
CA PHE A 346 25.12 3.08 10.42
C PHE A 346 26.18 2.24 9.68
N LEU A 347 26.38 0.99 10.11
CA LEU A 347 27.29 0.05 9.42
C LEU A 347 26.86 -0.17 7.96
N MET A 348 25.54 -0.32 7.75
CA MET A 348 24.90 -0.44 6.45
C MET A 348 23.47 0.11 6.54
N THR A 349 22.89 0.57 5.42
CA THR A 349 21.49 1.00 5.31
C THR A 349 20.85 0.35 4.08
N PRO A 350 19.54 0.10 4.10
CA PRO A 350 18.54 0.39 5.18
C PRO A 350 18.86 -0.29 6.52
N ILE A 351 18.16 0.11 7.62
CA ILE A 351 18.58 -0.21 9.00
C ILE A 351 18.53 -1.71 9.34
N HIS A 352 17.71 -2.52 8.65
CA HIS A 352 17.70 -3.97 8.83
C HIS A 352 19.11 -4.57 8.59
N HIS A 353 19.85 -4.10 7.56
CA HIS A 353 21.21 -4.54 7.30
C HIS A 353 22.20 -4.13 8.39
N HIS A 354 21.95 -3.00 9.07
CA HIS A 354 22.77 -2.61 10.22
C HIS A 354 22.70 -3.65 11.35
N PHE A 355 21.50 -4.20 11.61
CA PHE A 355 21.34 -5.23 12.63
C PHE A 355 21.97 -6.57 12.21
N GLU A 356 21.87 -6.95 10.91
CA GLU A 356 22.57 -8.11 10.40
C GLU A 356 24.09 -7.98 10.55
N MET A 357 24.64 -6.80 10.21
CA MET A 357 26.07 -6.52 10.37
C MET A 357 26.51 -6.50 11.84
N LYS A 358 25.59 -6.31 12.80
CA LYS A 358 25.81 -6.49 14.24
C LYS A 358 25.72 -7.95 14.70
N GLY A 359 25.46 -8.89 13.79
CA GLY A 359 25.39 -10.32 14.08
C GLY A 359 24.01 -10.86 14.44
N TRP A 360 22.93 -10.09 14.23
CA TRP A 360 21.58 -10.62 14.36
C TRP A 360 21.27 -11.55 13.19
N LYS A 361 20.61 -12.67 13.48
CA LYS A 361 20.11 -13.55 12.43
C LYS A 361 18.98 -12.86 11.68
N GLU A 362 18.89 -13.07 10.37
CA GLU A 362 17.83 -12.52 9.50
C GLU A 362 16.43 -12.72 10.10
N THR A 363 16.11 -13.96 10.52
CA THR A 363 14.82 -14.28 11.15
C THR A 363 14.54 -13.48 12.41
N GLN A 364 15.58 -13.12 13.19
CA GLN A 364 15.43 -12.29 14.40
C GLN A 364 15.10 -10.85 14.02
N VAL A 365 15.72 -10.29 12.98
CA VAL A 365 15.42 -8.95 12.49
C VAL A 365 13.98 -8.90 12.01
N VAL A 366 13.58 -9.84 11.14
CA VAL A 366 12.25 -9.91 10.55
C VAL A 366 11.16 -10.03 11.62
N VAL A 367 11.26 -10.98 12.53
CA VAL A 367 10.25 -11.18 13.59
C VAL A 367 10.15 -9.97 14.53
N ARG A 368 11.27 -9.35 14.89
CA ARG A 368 11.27 -8.15 15.73
C ARG A 368 10.60 -6.97 15.04
N PHE A 369 10.82 -6.79 13.73
CA PHE A 369 10.17 -5.75 12.95
C PHE A 369 8.66 -6.00 12.78
N TRP A 370 8.25 -7.26 12.67
CA TRP A 370 6.83 -7.63 12.73
C TRP A 370 6.19 -7.26 14.07
N ILE A 371 6.87 -7.58 15.19
CA ILE A 371 6.39 -7.22 16.53
C ILE A 371 6.27 -5.70 16.66
N ILE A 372 7.28 -4.94 16.21
CA ILE A 372 7.24 -3.47 16.20
C ILE A 372 6.05 -2.98 15.38
N THR A 373 5.84 -3.53 14.18
CA THR A 373 4.69 -3.15 13.34
C THR A 373 3.36 -3.44 14.02
N ILE A 374 3.19 -4.60 14.66
CA ILE A 374 1.96 -4.93 15.41
C ILE A 374 1.71 -3.88 16.49
N VAL A 375 2.73 -3.52 17.28
CA VAL A 375 2.60 -2.50 18.32
C VAL A 375 2.23 -1.15 17.73
N LEU A 376 2.88 -0.73 16.64
CA LEU A 376 2.60 0.54 15.99
C LEU A 376 1.20 0.58 15.35
N VAL A 377 0.74 -0.52 14.80
CA VAL A 377 -0.63 -0.67 14.28
C VAL A 377 -1.64 -0.56 15.42
N LEU A 378 -1.40 -1.19 16.57
CA LEU A 378 -2.27 -1.06 17.75
C LEU A 378 -2.29 0.38 18.28
N ILE A 379 -1.14 1.08 18.30
CA ILE A 379 -1.06 2.51 18.64
C ILE A 379 -1.88 3.33 17.63
N GLY A 380 -1.74 3.08 16.33
CA GLY A 380 -2.53 3.74 15.30
C GLY A 380 -4.04 3.48 15.47
N LEU A 381 -4.44 2.23 15.70
CA LEU A 381 -5.85 1.88 15.94
C LEU A 381 -6.40 2.49 17.25
N SER A 382 -5.58 2.72 18.26
CA SER A 382 -6.02 3.39 19.49
C SER A 382 -6.51 4.81 19.25
N THR A 383 -6.05 5.47 18.16
CA THR A 383 -6.53 6.80 17.75
C THR A 383 -8.02 6.81 17.35
N LEU A 384 -8.62 5.64 17.09
CA LEU A 384 -10.07 5.54 16.87
C LEU A 384 -10.89 6.01 18.08
N LYS A 385 -10.37 5.85 19.29
CA LYS A 385 -11.09 6.20 20.52
C LYS A 385 -10.43 7.31 21.34
N ILE A 386 -9.10 7.43 21.28
CA ILE A 386 -8.31 8.46 21.98
C ILE A 386 -8.27 9.72 21.12
N ARG A 387 -9.47 10.27 20.83
CA ARG A 387 -9.54 11.45 19.98
C ARG A 387 -10.59 12.41 20.48
#